data_449e6a46e7b2e808c1a6f68f3c653d55
#
_entry.id   449e6a46e7b2e808c1a6f68f3c653d55
#
_cell.length_a   1.000
_cell.length_b   1.000
_cell.length_c   1.000
_cell.angle_alpha   90.00
_cell.angle_beta   90.00
_cell.angle_gamma   90.00
#
_symmetry.space_group_name_H-M   'P 1'
#
loop_
_entity.id
_entity.type
_entity.pdbx_description
1 polymer ?
#
loop_
_entity_poly.entity_id
_entity_poly.type
_entity_poly.pdbx_seq_one_letter_code
_entity_poly.pdbx_strand_id
1 'polypeptide(L)'
;MKIYRVYCNPAGMDELCSRSPFNLKKDLKHISEEELKEICEEVANELKQGEDHPPIVSPIYWTPTRHTLYAKIRTMDVGRDAGKSNGYRCIALVDTKHQLAFILHIYRHGHGEDKTIDLTAKKKLRALVNEYEESMKAWIENRKT
;
A
#
# COMPACT_ATOMS: atom_id res chain seq x y z
N MET A 1 -5.39 -10.00 -17.42
CA MET A 1 -5.53 -10.17 -15.98
C MET A 1 -4.30 -9.64 -15.28
N LYS A 2 -4.48 -8.72 -14.32
CA LYS A 2 -3.37 -8.12 -13.59
C LYS A 2 -2.95 -8.99 -12.41
N ILE A 3 -1.67 -9.31 -12.33
CA ILE A 3 -1.11 -10.04 -11.20
C ILE A 3 -0.13 -9.12 -10.49
N TYR A 4 -0.48 -8.72 -9.27
CA TYR A 4 0.33 -7.82 -8.46
C TYR A 4 1.29 -8.57 -7.57
N ARG A 5 2.51 -8.04 -7.46
CA ARG A 5 3.47 -8.44 -6.44
C ARG A 5 3.38 -7.44 -5.31
N VAL A 6 3.14 -7.94 -4.10
CA VAL A 6 2.94 -7.09 -2.92
C VAL A 6 4.13 -7.23 -1.98
N TYR A 7 4.69 -6.09 -1.61
CA TYR A 7 5.85 -6.01 -0.72
C TYR A 7 5.46 -5.31 0.56
N CYS A 8 5.89 -5.86 1.69
CA CYS A 8 5.62 -5.29 3.01
C CYS A 8 6.79 -5.50 3.98
N ASN A 9 7.99 -5.70 3.46
CA ASN A 9 9.19 -5.86 4.28
C ASN A 9 9.94 -4.54 4.36
N PRO A 10 9.98 -3.87 5.55
CA PRO A 10 10.66 -2.58 5.69
C PRO A 10 12.13 -2.65 5.28
N ALA A 11 12.81 -3.76 5.54
CA ALA A 11 14.23 -3.92 5.19
C ALA A 11 14.48 -3.85 3.69
N GLY A 12 13.52 -4.31 2.87
CA GLY A 12 13.62 -4.24 1.42
C GLY A 12 13.01 -2.99 0.81
N MET A 13 12.47 -2.09 1.65
CA MET A 13 11.74 -0.90 1.22
C MET A 13 12.29 0.37 1.89
N ASP A 14 13.59 0.41 2.17
CA ASP A 14 14.21 1.48 2.97
C ASP A 14 13.89 2.88 2.45
N GLU A 15 14.01 3.12 1.16
CA GLU A 15 13.73 4.44 0.60
C GLU A 15 12.28 4.85 0.77
N LEU A 16 11.35 3.94 0.50
CA LEU A 16 9.93 4.22 0.66
C LEU A 16 9.58 4.43 2.14
N CYS A 17 10.10 3.57 3.00
CA CYS A 17 9.80 3.67 4.44
C CYS A 17 10.38 4.94 5.06
N SER A 18 11.57 5.38 4.62
CA SER A 18 12.19 6.59 5.14
C SER A 18 11.42 7.87 4.80
N ARG A 19 10.69 7.86 3.69
CA ARG A 19 9.91 9.01 3.22
C ARG A 19 8.44 8.92 3.60
N SER A 20 7.99 7.75 4.04
CA SER A 20 6.60 7.53 4.44
C SER A 20 6.28 8.28 5.74
N PRO A 21 5.05 8.81 5.88
CA PRO A 21 4.60 9.40 7.14
C PRO A 21 4.28 8.35 8.20
N PHE A 22 4.32 7.05 7.84
CA PHE A 22 3.97 5.95 8.72
C PHE A 22 5.21 5.18 9.17
N ASN A 23 5.03 4.36 10.20
CA ASN A 23 6.08 3.49 10.72
C ASN A 23 5.65 2.02 10.55
N LEU A 24 5.89 1.48 9.37
CA LEU A 24 5.52 0.09 9.06
C LEU A 24 6.16 -0.91 10.00
N LYS A 25 7.42 -0.69 10.37
CA LYS A 25 8.14 -1.56 11.28
C LYS A 25 7.43 -1.68 12.63
N LYS A 26 6.87 -0.58 13.11
CA LYS A 26 6.06 -0.56 14.34
C LYS A 26 4.76 -1.31 14.15
N ASP A 27 4.09 -1.12 13.01
CA ASP A 27 2.83 -1.80 12.70
C ASP A 27 3.01 -3.32 12.73
N LEU A 28 4.12 -3.81 12.18
CA LEU A 28 4.38 -5.23 12.05
C LEU A 28 4.67 -5.95 13.37
N LYS A 29 4.93 -5.21 14.45
CA LYS A 29 5.20 -5.82 15.77
C LYS A 29 4.03 -6.63 16.30
N HIS A 30 2.82 -6.31 15.89
CA HIS A 30 1.60 -6.95 16.38
C HIS A 30 0.98 -7.89 15.36
N ILE A 31 1.70 -8.19 14.29
CA ILE A 31 1.21 -9.02 13.18
C ILE A 31 2.18 -10.18 12.99
N SER A 32 1.66 -11.41 13.05
CA SER A 32 2.50 -12.60 12.82
C SER A 32 2.90 -12.69 11.34
N GLU A 33 3.94 -13.44 11.05
CA GLU A 33 4.38 -13.67 9.67
C GLU A 33 3.28 -14.33 8.83
N GLU A 34 2.52 -15.24 9.42
CA GLU A 34 1.40 -15.89 8.74
C GLU A 34 0.29 -14.90 8.40
N GLU A 35 -0.09 -14.07 9.37
CA GLU A 35 -1.09 -13.02 9.15
C GLU A 35 -0.63 -12.05 8.07
N LEU A 36 0.64 -11.64 8.11
CA LEU A 36 1.18 -10.71 7.12
C LEU A 36 1.13 -11.31 5.72
N LYS A 37 1.48 -12.59 5.59
CA LYS A 37 1.40 -13.29 4.31
C LYS A 37 -0.02 -13.27 3.77
N GLU A 38 -1.00 -13.55 4.62
CA GLU A 38 -2.40 -13.55 4.22
C GLU A 38 -2.89 -12.15 3.86
N ILE A 39 -2.44 -11.12 4.58
CA ILE A 39 -2.76 -9.73 4.24
C ILE A 39 -2.21 -9.39 2.86
N CYS A 40 -0.98 -9.76 2.56
CA CYS A 40 -0.38 -9.51 1.26
C CYS A 40 -1.11 -10.24 0.13
N GLU A 41 -1.51 -11.48 0.37
CA GLU A 41 -2.29 -12.25 -0.60
C GLU A 41 -3.66 -11.61 -0.84
N GLU A 42 -4.32 -11.15 0.20
CA GLU A 42 -5.60 -10.46 0.12
C GLU A 42 -5.48 -9.16 -0.68
N VAL A 43 -4.43 -8.37 -0.41
CA VAL A 43 -4.16 -7.13 -1.15
C VAL A 43 -3.95 -7.44 -2.63
N ALA A 44 -3.16 -8.46 -2.95
CA ALA A 44 -2.91 -8.87 -4.33
C ALA A 44 -4.21 -9.28 -5.03
N ASN A 45 -5.07 -10.05 -4.35
CA ASN A 45 -6.34 -10.49 -4.89
C ASN A 45 -7.30 -9.32 -5.16
N GLU A 46 -7.34 -8.36 -4.25
CA GLU A 46 -8.21 -7.19 -4.43
C GLU A 46 -7.73 -6.30 -5.58
N LEU A 47 -6.41 -6.10 -5.70
CA LEU A 47 -5.85 -5.32 -6.80
C LEU A 47 -6.01 -6.02 -8.15
N LYS A 48 -6.05 -7.34 -8.16
CA LYS A 48 -6.32 -8.14 -9.37
C LYS A 48 -7.70 -7.81 -9.95
N GLN A 49 -8.65 -7.48 -9.09
CA GLN A 49 -10.00 -7.11 -9.49
C GLN A 49 -10.10 -5.65 -9.97
N GLY A 50 -9.06 -4.87 -9.74
CA GLY A 50 -9.00 -3.48 -10.15
C GLY A 50 -8.46 -2.58 -9.05
N GLU A 51 -7.90 -1.43 -9.45
CA GLU A 51 -7.31 -0.48 -8.53
C GLU A 51 -8.32 0.53 -7.97
N ASP A 52 -9.58 0.45 -8.43
CA ASP A 52 -10.62 1.40 -8.03
C ASP A 52 -11.97 0.69 -7.87
N HIS A 53 -12.19 0.11 -6.69
CA HIS A 53 -13.48 -0.48 -6.34
C HIS A 53 -13.79 -0.26 -4.86
N PRO A 54 -14.14 0.98 -4.48
CA PRO A 54 -14.48 1.28 -3.10
C PRO A 54 -15.69 0.46 -2.65
N PRO A 55 -15.80 0.14 -1.36
CA PRO A 55 -14.91 0.54 -0.28
C PRO A 55 -13.71 -0.38 -0.06
N ILE A 56 -13.51 -1.39 -0.90
CA ILE A 56 -12.43 -2.36 -0.71
C ILE A 56 -11.07 -1.78 -1.12
N VAL A 57 -10.96 -1.28 -2.35
CA VAL A 57 -9.79 -0.52 -2.79
C VAL A 57 -10.24 0.89 -3.11
N SER A 58 -9.82 1.83 -2.28
CA SER A 58 -10.23 3.23 -2.38
C SER A 58 -9.02 4.09 -2.73
N PRO A 59 -8.86 4.47 -4.02
CA PRO A 59 -7.78 5.37 -4.41
C PRO A 59 -7.91 6.71 -3.69
N ILE A 60 -6.78 7.24 -3.21
CA ILE A 60 -6.75 8.53 -2.54
C ILE A 60 -6.08 9.56 -3.43
N TYR A 61 -5.04 9.16 -4.15
CA TYR A 61 -4.34 10.05 -5.07
C TYR A 61 -3.73 9.25 -6.22
N TRP A 62 -3.94 9.71 -7.44
CA TRP A 62 -3.30 9.22 -8.66
C TRP A 62 -2.28 10.25 -9.14
N THR A 63 -1.14 9.78 -9.64
CA THR A 63 -0.21 10.65 -10.37
C THR A 63 -0.88 11.19 -11.63
N PRO A 64 -0.40 12.33 -12.19
CA PRO A 64 -0.97 12.86 -13.43
C PRO A 64 -0.96 11.89 -14.61
N THR A 65 0.04 10.99 -14.67
CA THR A 65 0.11 9.93 -15.69
C THR A 65 -0.90 8.82 -15.45
N ARG A 66 -1.44 8.74 -14.25
CA ARG A 66 -2.33 7.67 -13.78
C ARG A 66 -1.69 6.29 -13.79
N HIS A 67 -0.36 6.23 -13.69
CA HIS A 67 0.37 4.97 -13.58
C HIS A 67 0.61 4.54 -12.13
N THR A 68 0.59 5.49 -11.20
CA THR A 68 0.89 5.22 -9.80
C THR A 68 -0.13 5.92 -8.92
N LEU A 69 -0.44 5.30 -7.78
CA LEU A 69 -1.40 5.86 -6.83
C LEU A 69 -1.01 5.43 -5.42
N TYR A 70 -1.59 6.10 -4.42
CA TYR A 70 -1.72 5.47 -3.12
C TYR A 70 -3.20 5.25 -2.83
N ALA A 71 -3.50 4.14 -2.17
CA ALA A 71 -4.87 3.72 -1.92
C ALA A 71 -5.00 3.13 -0.53
N LYS A 72 -6.22 3.19 0.00
CA LYS A 72 -6.60 2.45 1.20
C LYS A 72 -7.23 1.14 0.76
N ILE A 73 -6.74 0.03 1.30
CA ILE A 73 -7.20 -1.31 0.95
C ILE A 73 -7.69 -2.02 2.20
N ARG A 74 -8.89 -2.56 2.14
CA ARG A 74 -9.49 -3.33 3.22
C ARG A 74 -9.17 -4.81 3.06
N THR A 75 -8.75 -5.45 4.15
CA THR A 75 -8.49 -6.88 4.17
C THR A 75 -9.24 -7.53 5.32
N MET A 76 -9.36 -8.86 5.28
CA MET A 76 -9.91 -9.61 6.40
C MET A 76 -9.01 -9.54 7.63
N ASP A 77 -9.61 -9.60 8.82
CA ASP A 77 -8.85 -9.83 10.04
C ASP A 77 -8.66 -11.33 10.20
N VAL A 78 -7.57 -11.82 9.67
CA VAL A 78 -7.24 -13.23 9.67
C VAL A 78 -7.14 -13.74 11.10
N GLY A 79 -7.72 -14.89 11.37
CA GLY A 79 -7.71 -15.50 12.69
C GLY A 79 -8.83 -15.05 13.63
N ARG A 80 -9.62 -14.03 13.26
CA ARG A 80 -10.76 -13.57 14.06
C ARG A 80 -12.08 -13.67 13.34
N ASP A 81 -12.08 -14.13 12.11
CA ASP A 81 -13.29 -14.31 11.31
C ASP A 81 -14.15 -13.03 11.23
N ALA A 82 -13.49 -11.88 11.22
CA ALA A 82 -14.16 -10.58 11.36
C ALA A 82 -14.68 -9.99 10.07
N GLY A 83 -14.31 -10.53 8.92
CA GLY A 83 -14.66 -9.98 7.62
C GLY A 83 -13.94 -8.66 7.33
N LYS A 84 -14.13 -8.14 6.12
CA LYS A 84 -13.39 -6.95 5.64
C LYS A 84 -13.76 -5.66 6.34
N SER A 85 -14.98 -5.54 6.82
CA SER A 85 -15.42 -4.31 7.50
C SER A 85 -14.72 -4.10 8.84
N ASN A 86 -14.33 -5.19 9.51
CA ASN A 86 -13.68 -5.15 10.82
C ASN A 86 -12.22 -5.62 10.78
N GLY A 87 -11.67 -5.83 9.58
CA GLY A 87 -10.32 -6.33 9.42
C GLY A 87 -9.27 -5.24 9.40
N TYR A 88 -8.13 -5.58 8.82
CA TYR A 88 -7.05 -4.63 8.65
C TYR A 88 -7.32 -3.63 7.53
N ARG A 89 -6.74 -2.47 7.69
CA ARG A 89 -6.65 -1.44 6.64
C ARG A 89 -5.19 -1.29 6.27
N CYS A 90 -4.92 -1.21 4.97
CA CYS A 90 -3.57 -0.98 4.48
C CYS A 90 -3.56 0.32 3.68
N ILE A 91 -2.50 1.10 3.84
CA ILE A 91 -2.19 2.17 2.90
C ILE A 91 -1.06 1.65 2.04
N ALA A 92 -1.26 1.63 0.74
CA ALA A 92 -0.29 1.08 -0.19
C ALA A 92 0.00 2.05 -1.33
N LEU A 93 1.25 2.08 -1.76
CA LEU A 93 1.65 2.66 -3.03
C LEU A 93 1.45 1.57 -4.08
N VAL A 94 0.72 1.88 -5.14
CA VAL A 94 0.38 0.93 -6.19
C VAL A 94 0.92 1.41 -7.52
N ASP A 95 1.78 0.62 -8.13
CA ASP A 95 2.35 0.86 -9.46
C ASP A 95 1.59 -0.01 -10.46
N THR A 96 0.65 0.59 -11.18
CA THR A 96 -0.21 -0.14 -12.10
C THR A 96 0.54 -0.56 -13.38
N LYS A 97 1.56 0.21 -13.74
CA LYS A 97 2.35 -0.06 -14.94
C LYS A 97 3.21 -1.31 -14.78
N HIS A 98 3.83 -1.48 -13.61
CA HIS A 98 4.70 -2.62 -13.33
C HIS A 98 4.03 -3.68 -12.47
N GLN A 99 2.81 -3.43 -12.02
CA GLN A 99 2.01 -4.33 -11.18
C GLN A 99 2.72 -4.67 -9.87
N LEU A 100 3.18 -3.61 -9.20
CA LEU A 100 3.84 -3.70 -7.89
C LEU A 100 3.00 -2.94 -6.87
N ALA A 101 2.94 -3.45 -5.66
CA ALA A 101 2.29 -2.76 -4.56
C ALA A 101 3.19 -2.82 -3.33
N PHE A 102 3.34 -1.68 -2.66
CA PHE A 102 4.17 -1.56 -1.48
C PHE A 102 3.30 -1.11 -0.32
N ILE A 103 3.12 -1.97 0.66
CA ILE A 103 2.32 -1.64 1.84
C ILE A 103 3.16 -0.72 2.73
N LEU A 104 2.62 0.46 3.02
CA LEU A 104 3.30 1.49 3.81
C LEU A 104 2.78 1.57 5.24
N HIS A 105 1.55 1.13 5.48
CA HIS A 105 0.88 1.21 6.78
C HIS A 105 -0.18 0.13 6.89
N ILE A 106 -0.24 -0.51 8.07
CA ILE A 106 -1.27 -1.50 8.37
C ILE A 106 -1.86 -1.17 9.73
N TYR A 107 -3.17 -1.05 9.81
CA TYR A 107 -3.87 -0.75 11.06
C TYR A 107 -5.22 -1.42 11.10
N ARG A 108 -5.81 -1.52 12.29
CA ARG A 108 -7.16 -2.08 12.46
C ARG A 108 -8.20 -0.98 12.39
N HIS A 109 -9.30 -1.29 11.75
CA HIS A 109 -10.44 -0.38 11.72
C HIS A 109 -10.98 -0.15 13.15
N GLY A 110 -11.34 1.09 13.45
CA GLY A 110 -11.93 1.44 14.72
C GLY A 110 -10.95 1.80 15.84
N HIS A 111 -9.64 1.75 15.57
CA HIS A 111 -8.62 2.12 16.56
C HIS A 111 -8.18 3.58 16.45
N GLY A 112 -9.02 4.42 15.86
CA GLY A 112 -8.74 5.86 15.74
C GLY A 112 -7.77 6.24 14.63
N GLU A 113 -7.18 5.28 13.99
CA GLU A 113 -6.12 5.49 13.00
C GLU A 113 -6.64 5.88 11.62
N ASP A 114 -7.94 5.74 11.37
CA ASP A 114 -8.57 6.28 10.17
C ASP A 114 -8.46 7.81 10.10
N LYS A 115 -8.17 8.45 11.24
CA LYS A 115 -7.99 9.89 11.35
C LYS A 115 -6.54 10.33 11.14
N THR A 116 -5.60 9.37 11.00
CA THR A 116 -4.17 9.70 10.95
C THR A 116 -3.68 10.15 9.60
N ILE A 117 -4.50 10.03 8.55
CA ILE A 117 -4.14 10.56 7.25
C ILE A 117 -4.57 12.02 7.21
N ASP A 118 -3.87 12.84 7.97
CA ASP A 118 -4.08 14.28 8.00
C ASP A 118 -3.47 14.94 6.75
N LEU A 119 -3.59 16.25 6.66
CA LEU A 119 -3.09 17.00 5.51
C LEU A 119 -1.59 16.83 5.31
N THR A 120 -0.82 16.80 6.39
CA THR A 120 0.63 16.61 6.34
C THR A 120 0.99 15.23 5.78
N ALA A 121 0.32 14.18 6.27
CA ALA A 121 0.52 12.83 5.78
C ALA A 121 0.14 12.70 4.31
N LYS A 122 -0.96 13.31 3.89
CA LYS A 122 -1.38 13.32 2.48
C LYS A 122 -0.35 13.98 1.58
N LYS A 123 0.25 15.08 2.02
CA LYS A 123 1.31 15.77 1.25
C LYS A 123 2.54 14.88 1.11
N LYS A 124 2.96 14.21 2.18
CA LYS A 124 4.10 13.31 2.15
C LYS A 124 3.85 12.10 1.24
N LEU A 125 2.65 11.52 1.30
CA LEU A 125 2.27 10.39 0.46
C LEU A 125 2.24 10.80 -1.01
N ARG A 126 1.70 11.96 -1.32
CA ARG A 126 1.65 12.47 -2.68
C ARG A 126 3.06 12.67 -3.25
N ALA A 127 3.94 13.28 -2.48
CA ALA A 127 5.34 13.46 -2.86
C ALA A 127 6.03 12.11 -3.07
N LEU A 128 5.80 11.16 -2.16
CA LEU A 128 6.38 9.82 -2.24
C LEU A 128 5.98 9.10 -3.53
N VAL A 129 4.69 9.14 -3.86
CA VAL A 129 4.17 8.48 -5.06
C VAL A 129 4.76 9.09 -6.33
N ASN A 130 4.83 10.43 -6.40
CA ASN A 130 5.40 11.12 -7.54
C ASN A 130 6.91 10.83 -7.68
N GLU A 131 7.65 10.86 -6.59
CA GLU A 131 9.08 10.57 -6.58
C GLU A 131 9.36 9.11 -6.96
N TYR A 132 8.54 8.19 -6.50
CA TYR A 132 8.64 6.78 -6.88
C TYR A 132 8.52 6.62 -8.39
N GLU A 133 7.51 7.25 -8.99
CA GLU A 133 7.28 7.14 -10.42
C GLU A 133 8.46 7.68 -11.23
N GLU A 134 9.01 8.82 -10.83
CA GLU A 134 10.19 9.41 -11.49
C GLU A 134 11.41 8.51 -11.33
N SER A 135 11.63 7.94 -10.15
CA SER A 135 12.74 7.04 -9.90
C SER A 135 12.67 5.78 -10.74
N MET A 136 11.47 5.21 -10.90
CA MET A 136 11.26 4.02 -11.73
C MET A 136 11.51 4.31 -13.20
N LYS A 137 11.07 5.47 -13.67
CA LYS A 137 11.30 5.91 -15.04
C LYS A 137 12.80 6.02 -15.34
N ALA A 138 13.54 6.67 -14.46
CA ALA A 138 14.99 6.83 -14.61
C ALA A 138 15.71 5.48 -14.56
N TRP A 139 15.29 4.59 -13.65
CA TRP A 139 15.87 3.26 -13.51
C TRP A 139 15.68 2.41 -14.78
N ILE A 140 14.50 2.46 -15.38
CA ILE A 140 14.20 1.75 -16.62
C ILE A 140 15.02 2.31 -17.78
N GLU A 141 15.11 3.64 -17.90
CA GLU A 141 15.90 4.31 -18.94
C GLU A 141 17.37 3.91 -18.85
N ASN A 142 17.92 3.88 -17.64
CA ASN A 142 19.32 3.49 -17.42
C ASN A 142 19.57 2.01 -17.79
N ARG A 143 18.58 1.15 -17.65
CA ARG A 143 18.71 -0.26 -18.04
C ARG A 143 18.65 -0.50 -19.53
N LYS A 144 18.11 0.43 -20.30
CA LYS A 144 18.02 0.32 -21.76
C LYS A 144 19.33 0.69 -22.45
N THR A 145 20.23 1.31 -21.72
CA THR A 145 21.58 1.62 -22.23
C THR A 145 22.55 0.54 -21.75
#